data_95c44134283a72ff1b7c0d10f28589b8
#
_entry.id   95c44134283a72ff1b7c0d10f28589b8
#
_cell.length_a   1.000
_cell.length_b   1.000
_cell.length_c   1.000
_cell.angle_alpha   90.00
_cell.angle_beta   90.00
_cell.angle_gamma   90.00
#
_symmetry.space_group_name_H-M   'P 1'
#
loop_
_entity.id
_entity.type
_entity.pdbx_description
1 polymer ?
#
loop_
_entity_poly.entity_id
_entity_poly.type
_entity_poly.pdbx_seq_one_letter_code
_entity_poly.pdbx_strand_id
1 'polypeptide(L)'
;MKKDIEFTNKVLVHLQETDDNIYRSIYEAEPIPSFKRDFGTGGNPKKFDKYKGFNHSEMVIEIRKKLEGVQKKMVVQSESYDELKKLVKRKKEMLAAIPSIQPVNNKDLTRLASGFGMRMHPIYKIKKMHAGIDFTADRGTEIYATGNGVVEKAGRMSGYGKVVIIDHGFGYKSLYAHCSEHKCKAGQKVKKGEVIALVGNTGVSAGPHVHYEVRKRQISKSGKATYKPVNPVNYFFNDLSPEEYEKVIELASRPTQSM
;
A
#
# COMPACT_ATOMS: atom_id res chain seq x y z
N MET A 1 25.15 -17.97 -36.55
CA MET A 1 25.43 -16.62 -36.05
C MET A 1 24.43 -15.55 -36.48
N LYS A 2 24.19 -15.21 -37.81
CA LYS A 2 23.13 -14.25 -38.18
C LYS A 2 21.74 -14.68 -37.66
N LYS A 3 21.33 -15.93 -37.89
CA LYS A 3 20.06 -16.50 -37.44
C LYS A 3 19.93 -16.41 -35.88
N ASP A 4 20.99 -16.66 -35.14
CA ASP A 4 20.99 -16.64 -33.69
C ASP A 4 20.80 -15.24 -33.12
N ILE A 5 21.43 -14.24 -33.77
CA ILE A 5 21.24 -12.82 -33.42
C ILE A 5 19.80 -12.36 -33.72
N GLU A 6 19.24 -12.79 -34.85
CA GLU A 6 17.85 -12.49 -35.22
C GLU A 6 16.86 -13.13 -34.25
N PHE A 7 17.10 -14.39 -33.86
CA PHE A 7 16.31 -15.06 -32.84
C PHE A 7 16.38 -14.34 -31.49
N THR A 8 17.61 -14.03 -31.02
CA THR A 8 17.82 -13.30 -29.77
C THR A 8 17.11 -11.94 -29.78
N ASN A 9 17.16 -11.22 -30.92
CA ASN A 9 16.47 -9.94 -31.03
C ASN A 9 14.93 -10.10 -30.97
N LYS A 10 14.37 -11.16 -31.58
CA LYS A 10 12.92 -11.45 -31.48
C LYS A 10 12.50 -11.73 -30.03
N VAL A 11 13.26 -12.57 -29.32
CA VAL A 11 13.01 -12.85 -27.89
C VAL A 11 13.07 -11.56 -27.07
N LEU A 12 14.05 -10.72 -27.33
CA LEU A 12 14.21 -9.46 -26.62
C LEU A 12 13.04 -8.48 -26.89
N VAL A 13 12.55 -8.40 -28.13
CA VAL A 13 11.37 -7.59 -28.46
C VAL A 13 10.15 -8.11 -27.70
N HIS A 14 9.92 -9.42 -27.65
CA HIS A 14 8.83 -10.00 -26.88
C HIS A 14 8.93 -9.69 -25.38
N LEU A 15 10.14 -9.75 -24.80
CA LEU A 15 10.35 -9.36 -23.40
C LEU A 15 10.06 -7.87 -23.16
N GLN A 16 10.39 -7.00 -24.11
CA GLN A 16 10.10 -5.57 -24.05
C GLN A 16 8.59 -5.29 -24.11
N GLU A 17 7.87 -5.98 -25.00
CA GLU A 17 6.41 -5.88 -25.09
C GLU A 17 5.72 -6.37 -23.81
N THR A 18 6.20 -7.47 -23.24
CA THR A 18 5.70 -8.01 -21.96
C THR A 18 5.95 -7.03 -20.82
N ASP A 19 7.13 -6.42 -20.77
CA ASP A 19 7.48 -5.39 -19.79
C ASP A 19 6.52 -4.20 -19.86
N ASP A 20 6.38 -3.60 -21.05
CA ASP A 20 5.59 -2.38 -21.22
C ASP A 20 4.08 -2.61 -21.07
N ASN A 21 3.53 -3.69 -21.65
CA ASN A 21 2.09 -3.90 -21.74
C ASN A 21 1.51 -4.66 -20.53
N ILE A 22 2.30 -5.46 -19.84
CA ILE A 22 1.84 -6.27 -18.71
C ILE A 22 2.41 -5.74 -17.39
N TYR A 23 3.73 -5.84 -17.20
CA TYR A 23 4.32 -5.55 -15.89
C TYR A 23 4.17 -4.08 -15.49
N ARG A 24 4.49 -3.15 -16.39
CA ARG A 24 4.37 -1.72 -16.09
C ARG A 24 2.93 -1.29 -15.90
N SER A 25 2.00 -1.86 -16.66
CA SER A 25 0.56 -1.61 -16.49
C SER A 25 0.07 -2.06 -15.11
N ILE A 26 0.43 -3.27 -14.65
CA ILE A 26 0.05 -3.79 -13.31
C ILE A 26 0.58 -2.89 -12.18
N TYR A 27 1.77 -2.33 -12.34
CA TYR A 27 2.42 -1.49 -11.32
C TYR A 27 2.22 0.01 -11.55
N GLU A 28 1.32 0.40 -12.49
CA GLU A 28 1.00 1.80 -12.80
C GLU A 28 2.26 2.62 -13.16
N ALA A 29 3.20 1.99 -13.87
CA ALA A 29 4.44 2.62 -14.34
C ALA A 29 4.36 2.93 -15.84
N GLU A 30 4.97 4.03 -16.25
CA GLU A 30 5.05 4.42 -17.66
C GLU A 30 5.93 3.45 -18.46
N PRO A 31 5.57 3.13 -19.72
CA PRO A 31 6.40 2.37 -20.63
C PRO A 31 7.77 3.01 -20.83
N ILE A 32 8.81 2.21 -21.10
CA ILE A 32 10.12 2.76 -21.43
C ILE A 32 10.04 3.43 -22.80
N PRO A 33 10.41 4.74 -22.90
CA PRO A 33 10.37 5.45 -24.15
C PRO A 33 11.22 4.77 -25.23
N SER A 34 10.71 4.70 -26.46
CA SER A 34 11.37 4.02 -27.60
C SER A 34 12.78 4.54 -27.84
N PHE A 35 13.04 5.85 -27.64
CA PHE A 35 14.38 6.43 -27.82
C PHE A 35 15.41 5.85 -26.82
N LYS A 36 15.00 5.35 -25.65
CA LYS A 36 15.88 4.64 -24.71
C LYS A 36 16.16 3.21 -25.16
N ARG A 37 15.21 2.58 -25.86
CA ARG A 37 15.34 1.21 -26.38
C ARG A 37 16.09 1.18 -27.70
N ASP A 38 15.87 2.18 -28.55
CA ASP A 38 16.42 2.30 -29.90
C ASP A 38 17.64 3.23 -29.93
N PHE A 39 18.56 3.05 -28.99
CA PHE A 39 19.85 3.71 -29.11
C PHE A 39 20.46 3.32 -30.45
N GLY A 40 20.39 4.26 -31.40
CA GLY A 40 21.08 4.12 -32.68
C GLY A 40 22.53 3.68 -32.47
N THR A 41 23.06 2.99 -33.42
CA THR A 41 24.47 2.57 -33.48
C THR A 41 25.47 3.77 -33.55
N GLY A 42 25.08 4.93 -33.00
CA GLY A 42 25.88 6.12 -32.84
C GLY A 42 27.10 5.85 -31.96
N GLY A 43 28.10 5.32 -32.55
CA GLY A 43 29.44 5.17 -32.01
C GLY A 43 30.44 5.66 -33.07
N ASN A 44 31.66 5.99 -32.65
CA ASN A 44 32.71 6.39 -33.54
C ASN A 44 32.83 5.45 -34.76
N PRO A 45 32.55 5.89 -36.01
CA PRO A 45 32.61 5.05 -37.19
C PRO A 45 33.96 4.32 -37.33
N LYS A 46 35.03 4.92 -36.83
CA LYS A 46 36.38 4.33 -36.81
C LYS A 46 36.49 3.07 -35.94
N LYS A 47 35.54 2.80 -35.06
CA LYS A 47 35.53 1.59 -34.24
C LYS A 47 35.52 0.27 -35.05
N PHE A 48 34.97 0.35 -36.27
CA PHE A 48 34.89 -0.80 -37.16
C PHE A 48 36.04 -0.85 -38.20
N ASP A 49 36.91 0.15 -38.22
CA ASP A 49 38.02 0.22 -39.19
C ASP A 49 39.01 -0.95 -39.03
N LYS A 50 39.11 -1.52 -37.82
CA LYS A 50 39.94 -2.71 -37.55
C LYS A 50 39.46 -3.98 -38.28
N TYR A 51 38.26 -3.97 -38.83
CA TYR A 51 37.71 -5.11 -39.59
C TYR A 51 37.75 -4.88 -41.11
N LYS A 52 38.19 -3.69 -41.56
CA LYS A 52 38.39 -3.36 -42.99
C LYS A 52 39.61 -4.09 -43.55
N GLY A 53 39.56 -4.45 -44.83
CA GLY A 53 40.68 -5.08 -45.51
C GLY A 53 40.79 -6.61 -45.40
N PHE A 54 39.86 -7.25 -44.69
CA PHE A 54 39.79 -8.70 -44.68
C PHE A 54 38.70 -9.24 -45.63
N ASN A 55 38.85 -10.49 -46.11
CA ASN A 55 37.78 -11.16 -46.82
C ASN A 55 36.51 -11.18 -45.96
N HIS A 56 35.35 -10.80 -46.51
CA HIS A 56 34.07 -10.68 -45.82
C HIS A 56 33.96 -9.59 -44.73
N SER A 57 34.80 -8.55 -44.79
CA SER A 57 34.81 -7.45 -43.82
C SER A 57 33.46 -6.79 -43.62
N GLU A 58 32.68 -6.57 -44.69
CA GLU A 58 31.31 -6.00 -44.63
C GLU A 58 30.35 -6.86 -43.80
N MET A 59 30.38 -8.15 -44.03
CA MET A 59 29.56 -9.10 -43.28
C MET A 59 29.94 -9.11 -41.80
N VAL A 60 31.21 -9.08 -41.47
CA VAL A 60 31.70 -9.03 -40.10
C VAL A 60 31.26 -7.73 -39.42
N ILE A 61 31.38 -6.61 -40.10
CA ILE A 61 30.94 -5.28 -39.58
C ILE A 61 29.43 -5.29 -39.34
N GLU A 62 28.62 -5.80 -40.28
CA GLU A 62 27.16 -5.88 -40.13
C GLU A 62 26.76 -6.72 -38.89
N ILE A 63 27.37 -7.90 -38.76
CA ILE A 63 27.11 -8.81 -37.62
C ILE A 63 27.49 -8.13 -36.30
N ARG A 64 28.63 -7.46 -36.24
CA ARG A 64 29.09 -6.72 -35.06
C ARG A 64 28.12 -5.61 -34.67
N LYS A 65 27.64 -4.84 -35.63
CA LYS A 65 26.63 -3.76 -35.39
C LYS A 65 25.35 -4.34 -34.84
N LYS A 66 24.84 -5.44 -35.40
CA LYS A 66 23.64 -6.12 -34.91
C LYS A 66 23.83 -6.65 -33.48
N LEU A 67 24.98 -7.28 -33.20
CA LEU A 67 25.31 -7.80 -31.87
C LEU A 67 25.38 -6.66 -30.81
N GLU A 68 26.05 -5.56 -31.14
CA GLU A 68 26.11 -4.40 -30.26
C GLU A 68 24.73 -3.78 -30.01
N GLY A 69 23.87 -3.75 -31.02
CA GLY A 69 22.48 -3.32 -30.87
C GLY A 69 21.71 -4.19 -29.88
N VAL A 70 21.82 -5.52 -30.03
CA VAL A 70 21.20 -6.48 -29.09
C VAL A 70 21.76 -6.32 -27.69
N GLN A 71 23.08 -6.23 -27.52
CA GLN A 71 23.71 -6.04 -26.22
C GLN A 71 23.21 -4.78 -25.51
N LYS A 72 23.10 -3.64 -26.21
CA LYS A 72 22.54 -2.40 -25.65
C LYS A 72 21.10 -2.54 -25.21
N LYS A 73 20.25 -3.17 -26.06
CA LYS A 73 18.85 -3.45 -25.69
C LYS A 73 18.74 -4.36 -24.48
N MET A 74 19.61 -5.35 -24.33
CA MET A 74 19.68 -6.22 -23.15
C MET A 74 20.02 -5.43 -21.87
N VAL A 75 20.93 -4.48 -21.94
CA VAL A 75 21.28 -3.61 -20.79
C VAL A 75 20.04 -2.81 -20.36
N VAL A 76 19.36 -2.14 -21.31
CA VAL A 76 18.14 -1.38 -21.02
C VAL A 76 17.05 -2.27 -20.41
N GLN A 77 16.90 -3.50 -20.93
CA GLN A 77 15.92 -4.44 -20.38
C GLN A 77 16.30 -4.91 -18.97
N SER A 78 17.57 -5.12 -18.69
CA SER A 78 18.05 -5.45 -17.34
C SER A 78 17.77 -4.33 -16.34
N GLU A 79 18.04 -3.08 -16.73
CA GLU A 79 17.74 -1.89 -15.91
C GLU A 79 16.22 -1.78 -15.65
N SER A 80 15.38 -2.06 -16.67
CA SER A 80 13.93 -2.11 -16.52
C SER A 80 13.50 -3.12 -15.48
N TYR A 81 14.04 -4.32 -15.50
CA TYR A 81 13.70 -5.35 -14.52
C TYR A 81 14.13 -4.97 -13.10
N ASP A 82 15.24 -4.25 -12.92
CA ASP A 82 15.64 -3.76 -11.62
C ASP A 82 14.71 -2.65 -11.11
N GLU A 83 14.19 -1.81 -12.00
CA GLU A 83 13.13 -0.86 -11.68
C GLU A 83 11.82 -1.58 -11.27
N LEU A 84 11.38 -2.57 -12.04
CA LEU A 84 10.21 -3.39 -11.72
C LEU A 84 10.33 -4.07 -10.35
N LYS A 85 11.48 -4.63 -10.02
CA LYS A 85 11.72 -5.21 -8.68
C LYS A 85 11.47 -4.20 -7.56
N LYS A 86 11.90 -2.94 -7.74
CA LYS A 86 11.65 -1.85 -6.77
C LYS A 86 10.15 -1.52 -6.67
N LEU A 87 9.45 -1.48 -7.81
CA LEU A 87 8.00 -1.23 -7.85
C LEU A 87 7.22 -2.36 -7.16
N VAL A 88 7.54 -3.63 -7.45
CA VAL A 88 6.95 -4.81 -6.78
C VAL A 88 7.15 -4.74 -5.27
N LYS A 89 8.36 -4.47 -4.82
CA LYS A 89 8.68 -4.34 -3.38
C LYS A 89 7.85 -3.22 -2.75
N ARG A 90 7.82 -2.05 -3.38
CA ARG A 90 7.05 -0.90 -2.90
C ARG A 90 5.55 -1.19 -2.82
N LYS A 91 4.96 -1.85 -3.83
CA LYS A 91 3.54 -2.26 -3.82
C LYS A 91 3.25 -3.24 -2.71
N LYS A 92 4.13 -4.24 -2.50
CA LYS A 92 4.02 -5.20 -1.39
C LYS A 92 4.06 -4.50 -0.02
N GLU A 93 4.99 -3.57 0.17
CA GLU A 93 5.10 -2.78 1.39
C GLU A 93 3.84 -1.92 1.61
N MET A 94 3.32 -1.29 0.56
CA MET A 94 2.09 -0.51 0.61
C MET A 94 0.88 -1.37 1.01
N LEU A 95 0.70 -2.54 0.38
CA LEU A 95 -0.41 -3.45 0.70
C LEU A 95 -0.34 -3.99 2.14
N ALA A 96 0.86 -4.22 2.66
CA ALA A 96 1.06 -4.61 4.04
C ALA A 96 0.79 -3.45 5.03
N ALA A 97 1.02 -2.20 4.60
CA ALA A 97 0.83 -1.00 5.39
C ALA A 97 -0.63 -0.52 5.44
N ILE A 98 -1.42 -0.74 4.38
CA ILE A 98 -2.84 -0.36 4.38
C ILE A 98 -3.56 -1.05 5.56
N PRO A 99 -4.31 -0.27 6.39
CA PRO A 99 -5.06 -0.82 7.53
C PRO A 99 -6.27 -1.62 7.04
N SER A 100 -6.09 -2.92 6.77
CA SER A 100 -7.01 -3.75 5.98
C SER A 100 -7.66 -4.92 6.75
N ILE A 101 -7.47 -4.98 8.07
CA ILE A 101 -8.15 -5.92 8.97
C ILE A 101 -8.89 -5.18 10.07
N GLN A 102 -9.82 -5.86 10.74
CA GLN A 102 -10.51 -5.31 11.91
C GLN A 102 -9.56 -5.22 13.13
N PRO A 103 -9.75 -4.22 14.02
CA PRO A 103 -8.85 -4.01 15.17
C PRO A 103 -9.05 -5.03 16.29
N VAL A 104 -10.15 -5.77 16.29
CA VAL A 104 -10.46 -6.85 17.24
C VAL A 104 -10.95 -8.08 16.50
N ASN A 105 -10.82 -9.26 17.11
CA ASN A 105 -11.41 -10.47 16.55
C ASN A 105 -12.95 -10.35 16.57
N ASN A 106 -13.56 -10.35 15.40
CA ASN A 106 -15.00 -10.15 15.19
C ASN A 106 -15.53 -11.12 14.12
N LYS A 107 -15.15 -12.40 14.23
CA LYS A 107 -15.54 -13.43 13.25
C LYS A 107 -17.05 -13.56 13.08
N ASP A 108 -17.82 -13.35 14.16
CA ASP A 108 -19.27 -13.46 14.12
C ASP A 108 -19.96 -12.15 13.69
N LEU A 109 -19.21 -11.10 13.41
CA LEU A 109 -19.70 -9.76 13.07
C LEU A 109 -20.66 -9.13 14.11
N THR A 110 -20.58 -9.59 15.35
CA THR A 110 -21.47 -9.15 16.45
C THR A 110 -20.94 -7.95 17.21
N ARG A 111 -19.66 -7.59 17.01
CA ARG A 111 -18.96 -6.57 17.81
C ARG A 111 -19.10 -5.15 17.29
N LEU A 112 -19.64 -4.95 16.08
CA LEU A 112 -19.80 -3.62 15.49
C LEU A 112 -20.99 -2.92 16.11
N ALA A 113 -20.71 -1.94 16.99
CA ALA A 113 -21.73 -1.22 17.77
C ALA A 113 -22.15 0.09 17.12
N SER A 114 -21.22 0.81 16.44
CA SER A 114 -21.51 2.12 15.87
C SER A 114 -20.64 2.42 14.66
N GLY A 115 -21.27 2.84 13.57
CA GLY A 115 -20.62 3.20 12.31
C GLY A 115 -20.02 4.61 12.28
N PHE A 116 -19.34 4.89 11.18
CA PHE A 116 -18.73 6.19 10.84
C PHE A 116 -19.82 7.16 10.33
N GLY A 117 -19.71 8.43 10.69
CA GLY A 117 -20.57 9.49 10.11
C GLY A 117 -21.34 10.30 11.14
N MET A 118 -22.28 11.12 10.66
CA MET A 118 -23.10 11.96 11.52
C MET A 118 -24.12 11.12 12.30
N ARG A 119 -24.06 11.15 13.63
CA ARG A 119 -24.97 10.41 14.51
C ARG A 119 -25.29 11.18 15.80
N MET A 120 -26.34 10.76 16.50
CA MET A 120 -26.61 11.25 17.84
C MET A 120 -25.53 10.75 18.80
N HIS A 121 -24.87 11.67 19.49
CA HIS A 121 -23.82 11.30 20.45
C HIS A 121 -24.45 10.66 21.69
N PRO A 122 -24.04 9.44 22.12
CA PRO A 122 -24.73 8.70 23.18
C PRO A 122 -24.74 9.46 24.53
N ILE A 123 -23.69 10.18 24.86
CA ILE A 123 -23.56 10.91 26.12
C ILE A 123 -24.11 12.33 26.00
N TYR A 124 -23.70 13.10 24.97
CA TYR A 124 -24.06 14.52 24.84
C TYR A 124 -25.43 14.75 24.23
N LYS A 125 -26.09 13.72 23.65
CA LYS A 125 -27.41 13.80 23.00
C LYS A 125 -27.53 14.88 21.92
N ILE A 126 -26.45 15.17 21.21
CA ILE A 126 -26.39 16.10 20.08
C ILE A 126 -25.90 15.37 18.83
N LYS A 127 -26.28 15.87 17.66
CA LYS A 127 -25.73 15.36 16.38
C LYS A 127 -24.25 15.72 16.30
N LYS A 128 -23.40 14.70 16.18
CA LYS A 128 -21.94 14.85 16.10
C LYS A 128 -21.36 13.88 15.08
N MET A 129 -20.30 14.32 14.42
CA MET A 129 -19.52 13.47 13.52
C MET A 129 -18.78 12.40 14.33
N HIS A 130 -19.02 11.13 14.03
CA HIS A 130 -18.27 9.99 14.53
C HIS A 130 -17.12 9.70 13.55
N ALA A 131 -15.90 9.97 13.98
CA ALA A 131 -14.71 9.93 13.14
C ALA A 131 -14.16 8.51 12.90
N GLY A 132 -14.83 7.48 13.45
CA GLY A 132 -14.38 6.09 13.39
C GLY A 132 -15.53 5.10 13.45
N ILE A 133 -15.21 3.90 13.91
CA ILE A 133 -16.14 2.82 14.20
C ILE A 133 -15.90 2.33 15.60
N ASP A 134 -16.96 1.97 16.32
CA ASP A 134 -16.89 1.40 17.65
C ASP A 134 -17.13 -0.11 17.61
N PHE A 135 -16.18 -0.88 18.15
CA PHE A 135 -16.32 -2.32 18.33
C PHE A 135 -16.47 -2.63 19.82
N THR A 136 -17.62 -3.18 20.22
CA THR A 136 -17.84 -3.68 21.59
C THR A 136 -16.99 -4.91 21.84
N ALA A 137 -16.33 -4.96 22.97
CA ALA A 137 -15.59 -6.14 23.44
C ALA A 137 -15.32 -6.00 24.93
N ASP A 138 -15.16 -7.13 25.61
CA ASP A 138 -14.85 -7.14 27.02
C ASP A 138 -13.53 -6.42 27.32
N ARG A 139 -13.49 -5.78 28.49
CA ARG A 139 -12.26 -5.16 28.96
C ARG A 139 -11.13 -6.20 29.04
N GLY A 140 -9.99 -5.89 28.43
CA GLY A 140 -8.84 -6.79 28.35
C GLY A 140 -8.76 -7.58 27.04
N THR A 141 -9.79 -7.54 26.18
CA THR A 141 -9.70 -8.11 24.81
C THR A 141 -8.55 -7.47 24.05
N GLU A 142 -7.82 -8.27 23.29
CA GLU A 142 -6.68 -7.81 22.50
C GLU A 142 -7.12 -6.91 21.35
N ILE A 143 -6.35 -5.83 21.15
CA ILE A 143 -6.47 -4.91 20.02
C ILE A 143 -5.26 -5.11 19.12
N TYR A 144 -5.50 -5.33 17.83
CA TYR A 144 -4.49 -5.64 16.84
C TYR A 144 -4.18 -4.45 15.94
N ALA A 145 -2.91 -4.31 15.54
CA ALA A 145 -2.50 -3.37 14.49
C ALA A 145 -3.13 -3.78 13.16
N THR A 146 -3.88 -2.88 12.54
CA THR A 146 -4.64 -3.17 11.30
C THR A 146 -3.80 -3.15 10.03
N GLY A 147 -2.57 -2.66 10.10
CA GLY A 147 -1.55 -2.63 9.06
C GLY A 147 -0.15 -2.53 9.65
N ASN A 148 0.88 -2.82 8.84
CA ASN A 148 2.26 -2.57 9.24
C ASN A 148 2.49 -1.07 9.44
N GLY A 149 3.32 -0.68 10.41
CA GLY A 149 3.62 0.73 10.62
C GLY A 149 4.57 0.98 11.78
N VAL A 150 4.64 2.25 12.18
CA VAL A 150 5.40 2.71 13.36
C VAL A 150 4.42 3.37 14.32
N VAL A 151 4.48 3.01 15.59
CA VAL A 151 3.68 3.64 16.64
C VAL A 151 4.10 5.10 16.78
N GLU A 152 3.23 6.01 16.36
CA GLU A 152 3.46 7.45 16.50
C GLU A 152 3.21 7.90 17.93
N LYS A 153 2.19 7.32 18.57
CA LYS A 153 1.80 7.63 19.95
C LYS A 153 1.23 6.40 20.66
N ALA A 154 1.69 6.16 21.87
CA ALA A 154 1.06 5.31 22.86
C ALA A 154 0.96 6.13 24.15
N GLY A 155 -0.26 6.59 24.51
CA GLY A 155 -0.42 7.53 25.61
C GLY A 155 -1.86 7.95 25.84
N ARG A 156 -2.08 9.12 26.46
CA ARG A 156 -3.42 9.70 26.68
C ARG A 156 -3.72 10.83 25.72
N MET A 157 -5.01 10.95 25.36
CA MET A 157 -5.55 12.04 24.55
C MET A 157 -6.92 12.44 25.06
N SER A 158 -7.19 13.77 25.09
CA SER A 158 -8.47 14.30 25.57
C SER A 158 -9.64 13.71 24.80
N GLY A 159 -10.68 13.29 25.53
CA GLY A 159 -11.85 12.61 24.99
C GLY A 159 -11.63 11.13 24.66
N TYR A 160 -10.50 10.76 24.06
CA TYR A 160 -10.20 9.39 23.62
C TYR A 160 -9.63 8.47 24.73
N GLY A 161 -9.23 9.03 25.88
CA GLY A 161 -8.61 8.25 26.95
C GLY A 161 -7.20 7.76 26.60
N LYS A 162 -6.90 6.51 26.87
CA LYS A 162 -5.65 5.87 26.42
C LYS A 162 -5.76 5.50 24.95
N VAL A 163 -4.77 5.93 24.16
CA VAL A 163 -4.77 5.73 22.69
C VAL A 163 -3.46 5.13 22.20
N VAL A 164 -3.56 4.40 21.11
CA VAL A 164 -2.46 4.06 20.21
C VAL A 164 -2.73 4.73 18.87
N ILE A 165 -1.72 5.39 18.29
CA ILE A 165 -1.76 5.91 16.92
C ILE A 165 -0.60 5.27 16.18
N ILE A 166 -0.88 4.68 15.01
CA ILE A 166 0.12 4.06 14.13
C ILE A 166 0.20 4.87 12.84
N ASP A 167 1.41 5.27 12.46
CA ASP A 167 1.70 5.78 11.13
C ASP A 167 2.12 4.60 10.23
N HIS A 168 1.29 4.30 9.24
CA HIS A 168 1.50 3.18 8.31
C HIS A 168 2.39 3.58 7.11
N GLY A 169 2.77 4.87 7.00
CA GLY A 169 3.31 5.38 5.76
C GLY A 169 2.26 5.44 4.64
N PHE A 170 2.67 5.67 3.41
CA PHE A 170 1.80 5.74 2.22
C PHE A 170 0.54 6.62 2.39
N GLY A 171 0.55 7.54 3.34
CA GLY A 171 -0.55 8.47 3.62
C GLY A 171 -1.66 7.90 4.51
N TYR A 172 -1.43 6.83 5.25
CA TYR A 172 -2.41 6.24 6.18
C TYR A 172 -1.94 6.30 7.63
N LYS A 173 -2.88 6.57 8.54
CA LYS A 173 -2.73 6.40 9.98
C LYS A 173 -3.94 5.68 10.53
N SER A 174 -3.76 4.93 11.62
CA SER A 174 -4.85 4.37 12.41
C SER A 174 -4.79 4.87 13.84
N LEU A 175 -5.97 4.99 14.48
CA LEU A 175 -6.12 5.38 15.88
C LEU A 175 -7.01 4.37 16.59
N TYR A 176 -6.55 3.94 17.76
CA TYR A 176 -7.24 3.00 18.65
C TYR A 176 -7.41 3.67 20.00
N ALA A 177 -8.66 3.90 20.41
CA ALA A 177 -8.94 4.64 21.65
C ALA A 177 -9.67 3.80 22.70
N HIS A 178 -9.87 4.42 23.86
CA HIS A 178 -10.50 3.88 25.06
C HIS A 178 -9.79 2.64 25.65
N CYS A 179 -8.49 2.45 25.29
CA CYS A 179 -7.69 1.31 25.74
C CYS A 179 -7.58 1.25 27.28
N SER A 180 -7.50 0.03 27.83
CA SER A 180 -7.14 -0.19 29.24
C SER A 180 -5.64 -0.20 29.47
N GLU A 181 -4.88 -0.75 28.50
CA GLU A 181 -3.43 -0.91 28.58
C GLU A 181 -2.80 -0.81 27.19
N HIS A 182 -1.60 -0.23 27.10
CA HIS A 182 -0.78 -0.26 25.90
C HIS A 182 0.15 -1.47 25.95
N LYS A 183 0.26 -2.23 24.86
CA LYS A 183 1.24 -3.32 24.68
C LYS A 183 2.40 -2.93 23.76
N CYS A 184 2.43 -1.67 23.35
CA CYS A 184 3.46 -1.07 22.51
C CYS A 184 3.89 0.30 23.05
N LYS A 185 4.99 0.83 22.52
CA LYS A 185 5.53 2.16 22.84
C LYS A 185 5.77 2.99 21.59
N ALA A 186 5.77 4.32 21.73
CA ALA A 186 6.09 5.23 20.63
C ALA A 186 7.45 4.91 20.02
N GLY A 187 7.55 4.97 18.69
CA GLY A 187 8.72 4.58 17.90
C GLY A 187 8.82 3.08 17.59
N GLN A 188 8.01 2.22 18.20
CA GLN A 188 8.03 0.78 17.92
C GLN A 188 7.48 0.49 16.53
N LYS A 189 8.19 -0.37 15.75
CA LYS A 189 7.64 -0.95 14.52
C LYS A 189 6.71 -2.09 14.87
N VAL A 190 5.52 -2.10 14.26
CA VAL A 190 4.50 -3.13 14.46
C VAL A 190 4.09 -3.74 13.13
N LYS A 191 3.72 -5.01 13.16
CA LYS A 191 3.19 -5.73 12.00
C LYS A 191 1.66 -5.82 12.08
N LYS A 192 1.03 -5.92 10.93
CA LYS A 192 -0.41 -6.24 10.84
C LYS A 192 -0.73 -7.51 11.64
N GLY A 193 -1.76 -7.45 12.49
CA GLY A 193 -2.14 -8.52 13.40
C GLY A 193 -1.34 -8.60 14.71
N GLU A 194 -0.37 -7.71 14.96
CA GLU A 194 0.36 -7.65 16.23
C GLU A 194 -0.51 -7.01 17.31
N VAL A 195 -0.50 -7.57 18.52
CA VAL A 195 -1.23 -7.01 19.67
C VAL A 195 -0.56 -5.71 20.13
N ILE A 196 -1.31 -4.61 20.13
CA ILE A 196 -0.80 -3.26 20.43
C ILE A 196 -1.41 -2.65 21.69
N ALA A 197 -2.61 -3.12 22.09
CA ALA A 197 -3.30 -2.62 23.27
C ALA A 197 -4.37 -3.63 23.74
N LEU A 198 -5.01 -3.32 24.85
CA LEU A 198 -6.17 -4.04 25.36
C LEU A 198 -7.40 -3.13 25.42
N VAL A 199 -8.59 -3.67 25.09
CA VAL A 199 -9.87 -2.98 25.19
C VAL A 199 -10.10 -2.46 26.62
N GLY A 200 -10.63 -1.28 26.73
CA GLY A 200 -10.96 -0.64 28.00
C GLY A 200 -12.24 0.18 27.94
N ASN A 201 -12.30 1.14 28.86
CA ASN A 201 -13.39 2.10 28.98
C ASN A 201 -12.84 3.44 29.51
N THR A 202 -11.69 3.90 28.95
CA THR A 202 -11.02 5.13 29.39
C THR A 202 -11.43 6.32 28.51
N GLY A 203 -11.44 7.54 29.10
CA GLY A 203 -11.87 8.74 28.40
C GLY A 203 -13.41 8.91 28.40
N VAL A 204 -13.94 9.52 27.35
CA VAL A 204 -15.42 9.71 27.17
C VAL A 204 -15.97 8.46 26.48
N SER A 205 -16.42 7.52 27.25
CA SER A 205 -16.92 6.21 26.80
C SER A 205 -18.10 5.76 27.67
N ALA A 206 -19.10 5.16 27.04
CA ALA A 206 -20.32 4.67 27.72
C ALA A 206 -20.20 3.23 28.22
N GLY A 207 -19.25 2.46 27.72
CA GLY A 207 -19.01 1.05 28.07
C GLY A 207 -17.73 0.52 27.42
N PRO A 208 -17.31 -0.72 27.76
CA PRO A 208 -16.09 -1.29 27.18
C PRO A 208 -16.22 -1.46 25.66
N HIS A 209 -15.32 -0.79 24.93
CA HIS A 209 -15.21 -0.87 23.46
C HIS A 209 -13.86 -0.34 22.99
N VAL A 210 -13.51 -0.60 21.75
CA VAL A 210 -12.45 0.12 21.03
C VAL A 210 -13.08 1.06 20.01
N HIS A 211 -12.76 2.35 20.09
CA HIS A 211 -13.02 3.30 19.04
C HIS A 211 -11.85 3.27 18.06
N TYR A 212 -12.14 2.99 16.79
CA TYR A 212 -11.15 2.78 15.74
C TYR A 212 -11.34 3.77 14.59
N GLU A 213 -10.26 4.47 14.23
CA GLU A 213 -10.26 5.39 13.08
C GLU A 213 -9.21 4.98 12.05
N VAL A 214 -9.55 5.14 10.78
CA VAL A 214 -8.59 5.22 9.66
C VAL A 214 -8.52 6.67 9.23
N ARG A 215 -7.31 7.21 9.13
CA ARG A 215 -7.06 8.58 8.68
C ARG A 215 -6.21 8.58 7.43
N LYS A 216 -6.66 9.28 6.40
CA LYS A 216 -5.96 9.41 5.12
C LYS A 216 -5.38 10.81 4.95
N ARG A 217 -4.14 10.89 4.48
CA ARG A 217 -3.48 12.15 4.15
C ARG A 217 -4.23 12.85 3.02
N GLN A 218 -4.54 14.11 3.23
CA GLN A 218 -5.11 15.01 2.24
C GLN A 218 -4.21 16.25 2.14
N ILE A 219 -3.98 16.71 0.92
CA ILE A 219 -3.23 17.94 0.67
C ILE A 219 -4.26 19.03 0.36
N SER A 220 -4.26 20.10 1.16
CA SER A 220 -5.12 21.26 0.93
C SER A 220 -4.67 22.04 -0.32
N LYS A 221 -5.52 22.91 -0.84
CA LYS A 221 -5.17 23.83 -1.95
C LYS A 221 -3.93 24.69 -1.65
N SER A 222 -3.63 24.92 -0.36
CA SER A 222 -2.44 25.65 0.10
C SER A 222 -1.18 24.78 0.24
N GLY A 223 -1.23 23.51 -0.19
CA GLY A 223 -0.11 22.56 -0.08
C GLY A 223 0.08 21.94 1.31
N LYS A 224 -0.73 22.32 2.32
CA LYS A 224 -0.63 21.79 3.68
C LYS A 224 -1.19 20.36 3.73
N ALA A 225 -0.38 19.41 4.16
CA ALA A 225 -0.80 18.03 4.39
C ALA A 225 -1.52 17.92 5.75
N THR A 226 -2.70 17.30 5.75
CA THR A 226 -3.48 16.99 6.96
C THR A 226 -3.97 15.55 6.87
N TYR A 227 -4.20 14.91 8.02
CA TYR A 227 -4.83 13.59 8.09
C TYR A 227 -6.30 13.74 8.48
N LYS A 228 -7.20 13.32 7.61
CA LYS A 228 -8.65 13.35 7.87
C LYS A 228 -9.20 11.93 8.05
N PRO A 229 -10.14 11.74 8.98
CA PRO A 229 -10.80 10.45 9.15
C PRO A 229 -11.60 10.09 7.89
N VAL A 230 -11.56 8.81 7.55
CA VAL A 230 -12.32 8.18 6.47
C VAL A 230 -13.05 6.97 7.01
N ASN A 231 -14.10 6.50 6.33
CA ASN A 231 -14.88 5.36 6.80
C ASN A 231 -14.01 4.09 6.83
N PRO A 232 -13.73 3.51 8.02
CA PRO A 232 -12.87 2.33 8.15
C PRO A 232 -13.42 1.08 7.49
N VAL A 233 -14.74 0.95 7.30
CA VAL A 233 -15.37 -0.22 6.64
C VAL A 233 -14.79 -0.44 5.25
N ASN A 234 -14.47 0.62 4.52
CA ASN A 234 -13.93 0.55 3.16
C ASN A 234 -12.55 -0.14 3.08
N TYR A 235 -11.96 -0.49 4.22
CA TYR A 235 -10.61 -1.07 4.31
C TYR A 235 -10.59 -2.51 4.82
N PHE A 236 -11.70 -3.09 5.30
CA PHE A 236 -11.76 -4.44 5.89
C PHE A 236 -11.85 -5.57 4.85
N PHE A 237 -11.00 -5.52 3.82
CA PHE A 237 -11.07 -6.47 2.70
C PHE A 237 -10.11 -7.67 2.82
N ASN A 238 -9.29 -7.75 3.88
CA ASN A 238 -8.31 -8.83 4.03
C ASN A 238 -8.71 -9.91 5.04
N ASP A 239 -9.71 -9.66 5.85
CA ASP A 239 -10.16 -10.59 6.91
C ASP A 239 -11.64 -10.96 6.81
N LEU A 240 -12.30 -10.56 5.73
CA LEU A 240 -13.71 -10.81 5.46
C LEU A 240 -13.90 -11.45 4.09
N SER A 241 -14.84 -12.40 3.98
CA SER A 241 -15.36 -12.86 2.70
C SER A 241 -16.20 -11.74 2.04
N PRO A 242 -16.50 -11.81 0.75
CA PRO A 242 -17.39 -10.85 0.09
C PRO A 242 -18.74 -10.69 0.79
N GLU A 243 -19.36 -11.79 1.23
CA GLU A 243 -20.64 -11.83 1.93
C GLU A 243 -20.54 -11.18 3.33
N GLU A 244 -19.48 -11.47 4.06
CA GLU A 244 -19.20 -10.85 5.36
C GLU A 244 -18.93 -9.35 5.20
N TYR A 245 -18.26 -8.94 4.12
CA TYR A 245 -17.98 -7.53 3.84
C TYR A 245 -19.27 -6.76 3.56
N GLU A 246 -20.20 -7.30 2.75
CA GLU A 246 -21.54 -6.71 2.53
C GLU A 246 -22.32 -6.56 3.83
N LYS A 247 -22.29 -7.58 4.69
CA LYS A 247 -22.94 -7.55 6.01
C LYS A 247 -22.34 -6.48 6.93
N VAL A 248 -21.01 -6.28 6.90
CA VAL A 248 -20.35 -5.22 7.69
C VAL A 248 -20.74 -3.84 7.18
N ILE A 249 -20.85 -3.64 5.86
CA ILE A 249 -21.35 -2.38 5.27
C ILE A 249 -22.78 -2.10 5.77
N GLU A 250 -23.66 -3.08 5.72
CA GLU A 250 -25.03 -2.96 6.20
C GLU A 250 -25.08 -2.61 7.70
N LEU A 251 -24.37 -3.36 8.54
CA LEU A 251 -24.29 -3.09 9.98
C LEU A 251 -23.75 -1.72 10.33
N ALA A 252 -22.71 -1.27 9.61
CA ALA A 252 -22.11 0.05 9.81
C ALA A 252 -23.01 1.20 9.35
N SER A 253 -23.95 0.96 8.47
CA SER A 253 -24.90 1.96 7.96
C SER A 253 -26.15 2.11 8.84
N ARG A 254 -26.40 1.17 9.76
CA ARG A 254 -27.57 1.23 10.65
C ARG A 254 -27.49 2.45 11.57
N PRO A 255 -28.61 3.17 11.79
CA PRO A 255 -28.66 4.21 12.80
C PRO A 255 -28.27 3.59 14.15
N THR A 256 -27.35 4.25 14.84
CA THR A 256 -26.89 3.78 16.17
C THR A 256 -28.07 3.65 17.11
N GLN A 257 -28.42 2.43 17.51
CA GLN A 257 -29.27 2.26 18.67
C GLN A 257 -28.44 2.73 19.87
N SER A 258 -28.88 3.77 20.53
CA SER A 258 -28.32 4.22 21.79
C SER A 258 -28.45 3.07 22.80
N MET A 259 -27.32 2.47 23.21
CA MET A 259 -27.27 1.72 24.45
C MET A 259 -27.43 2.65 25.62
#